data_b8190ec645d4bebf41d9b1d9efb2dafa
#
_entry.id   b8190ec645d4bebf41d9b1d9efb2dafa
#
_cell.length_a   1.000
_cell.length_b   1.000
_cell.length_c   1.000
_cell.angle_alpha   90.00
_cell.angle_beta   90.00
_cell.angle_gamma   90.00
#
_symmetry.space_group_name_H-M   'P 1'
#
loop_
_entity.id
_entity.type
_entity.pdbx_description
1 polymer ?
#
loop_
_entity_poly.entity_id
_entity_poly.type
_entity_poly.pdbx_seq_one_letter_code
_entity_poly.pdbx_strand_id
1 'polypeptide(L)'
;RADRLLATWLEPDPTEPGQYMVTDEEPLYRLLEEGVPALMDEGEVYLSDAFRNLQAAPPKISVGVSVHGSVLDLEVDTGEFPTAELRELLQSLHQKKRYHRLRDGRLLRLDDNLEGLDELNETLELSGAKLKDGHAELPLYRAPTLDWALSGQNGLRFSRDDAFRRISRSFHAVKDSEYTPPQSLHSVLRKYQRDGYRWLRTLDGYGRRYGPG
;
A
#
# COMPACT_ATOMS: atom_id res chain seq x y z
N ARG A 1 16.87 -4.98 38.37
CA ARG A 1 16.36 -5.82 37.27
C ARG A 1 15.72 -4.90 36.22
N ALA A 2 14.87 -3.97 36.64
CA ALA A 2 14.26 -2.94 35.78
C ALA A 2 15.29 -2.12 35.02
N ASP A 3 16.37 -1.67 35.67
CA ASP A 3 17.44 -0.90 35.02
C ASP A 3 18.11 -1.64 33.86
N ARG A 4 18.29 -2.97 34.00
CA ARG A 4 18.84 -3.77 32.91
C ARG A 4 17.88 -3.90 31.73
N LEU A 5 16.59 -3.94 32.02
CA LEU A 5 15.57 -3.94 30.97
C LEU A 5 15.49 -2.59 30.27
N LEU A 6 15.44 -1.50 31.02
CA LEU A 6 15.44 -0.14 30.46
C LEU A 6 16.66 0.10 29.58
N ALA A 7 17.85 -0.32 29.99
CA ALA A 7 19.08 -0.18 29.22
C ALA A 7 19.09 -1.00 27.90
N THR A 8 18.11 -1.87 27.67
CA THR A 8 17.95 -2.61 26.40
C THR A 8 17.37 -1.70 25.30
N TRP A 9 16.55 -0.73 25.67
CA TRP A 9 15.84 0.15 24.72
C TRP A 9 16.18 1.62 24.87
N LEU A 10 16.71 2.04 26.06
CA LEU A 10 16.94 3.42 26.41
C LEU A 10 18.40 3.63 26.82
N GLU A 11 18.88 4.83 26.60
CA GLU A 11 20.19 5.27 27.08
C GLU A 11 20.06 5.98 28.43
N PRO A 12 20.97 5.76 29.40
CA PRO A 12 20.98 6.51 30.64
C PRO A 12 21.18 8.00 30.34
N ASP A 13 20.42 8.87 31.01
CA ASP A 13 20.64 10.31 30.92
C ASP A 13 21.97 10.67 31.61
N PRO A 14 22.92 11.28 30.86
CA PRO A 14 24.22 11.63 31.42
C PRO A 14 24.14 12.76 32.48
N THR A 15 23.04 13.49 32.52
CA THR A 15 22.86 14.66 33.41
C THR A 15 22.07 14.32 34.65
N GLU A 16 21.17 13.33 34.59
CA GLU A 16 20.29 12.99 35.71
C GLU A 16 20.35 11.47 36.01
N PRO A 17 21.03 11.10 37.13
CA PRO A 17 21.13 9.70 37.53
C PRO A 17 19.77 9.04 37.78
N GLY A 18 19.55 7.87 37.18
CA GLY A 18 18.31 7.11 37.28
C GLY A 18 17.24 7.50 36.24
N GLN A 19 17.53 8.50 35.41
CA GLN A 19 16.71 8.77 34.23
C GLN A 19 17.29 8.13 32.97
N TYR A 20 16.41 7.87 32.02
CA TYR A 20 16.74 7.28 30.72
C TYR A 20 16.14 8.15 29.63
N MET A 21 16.83 8.22 28.51
CA MET A 21 16.39 8.98 27.34
C MET A 21 16.36 8.10 26.10
N VAL A 22 15.55 8.48 25.13
CA VAL A 22 15.55 7.92 23.78
C VAL A 22 15.65 9.08 22.79
N THR A 23 16.66 9.03 21.96
CA THR A 23 16.94 10.09 20.97
C THR A 23 16.47 9.70 19.58
N ASP A 24 16.44 8.39 19.29
CA ASP A 24 16.11 7.86 17.99
C ASP A 24 14.70 7.24 17.96
N GLU A 25 14.10 7.21 16.78
CA GLU A 25 12.75 6.70 16.59
C GLU A 25 12.69 5.17 16.75
N GLU A 26 13.66 4.43 16.26
CA GLU A 26 13.67 2.95 16.31
C GLU A 26 13.72 2.41 17.76
N PRO A 27 14.59 2.89 18.67
CA PRO A 27 14.55 2.52 20.07
C PRO A 27 13.24 2.89 20.77
N LEU A 28 12.67 4.06 20.47
CA LEU A 28 11.37 4.48 21.02
C LEU A 28 10.27 3.50 20.65
N TYR A 29 10.33 3.03 19.46
CA TYR A 29 9.42 2.05 18.90
C TYR A 29 9.50 0.71 19.57
N ARG A 30 10.71 0.19 19.66
CA ARG A 30 10.95 -1.06 20.36
C ARG A 30 10.55 -0.95 21.84
N LEU A 31 10.74 0.20 22.44
CA LEU A 31 10.25 0.45 23.79
C LEU A 31 8.72 0.32 23.88
N LEU A 32 7.98 0.91 22.91
CA LEU A 32 6.52 0.85 22.90
C LEU A 32 6.00 -0.58 22.69
N GLU A 33 6.61 -1.35 21.80
CA GLU A 33 6.13 -2.68 21.43
C GLU A 33 6.59 -3.78 22.39
N GLU A 34 7.86 -3.76 22.77
CA GLU A 34 8.50 -4.84 23.53
C GLU A 34 8.81 -4.40 24.97
N GLY A 35 9.30 -3.17 25.12
CA GLY A 35 9.83 -2.70 26.38
C GLY A 35 8.75 -2.44 27.43
N VAL A 36 7.68 -1.73 27.07
CA VAL A 36 6.57 -1.44 28.00
C VAL A 36 5.88 -2.71 28.46
N PRO A 37 5.50 -3.68 27.58
CA PRO A 37 4.98 -4.97 28.03
C PRO A 37 5.93 -5.71 28.97
N ALA A 38 7.22 -5.79 28.61
CA ALA A 38 8.22 -6.47 29.44
C ALA A 38 8.41 -5.82 30.81
N LEU A 39 8.30 -4.49 30.88
CA LEU A 39 8.36 -3.78 32.16
C LEU A 39 7.10 -4.01 33.01
N MET A 40 5.92 -4.11 32.38
CA MET A 40 4.65 -4.39 33.04
C MET A 40 4.64 -5.82 33.65
N ASP A 41 5.34 -6.76 33.04
CA ASP A 41 5.51 -8.13 33.60
C ASP A 41 6.38 -8.15 34.87
N GLU A 42 7.26 -7.15 35.03
CA GLU A 42 8.16 -7.07 36.18
C GLU A 42 7.63 -6.19 37.33
N GLY A 43 6.65 -5.32 37.04
CA GLY A 43 6.10 -4.42 38.05
C GLY A 43 5.08 -3.41 37.53
N GLU A 44 4.70 -2.48 38.39
CA GLU A 44 3.78 -1.41 38.01
C GLU A 44 4.48 -0.36 37.16
N VAL A 45 3.89 -0.04 36.00
CA VAL A 45 4.41 0.96 35.06
C VAL A 45 3.40 2.08 34.91
N TYR A 46 3.84 3.30 35.20
CA TYR A 46 3.04 4.50 35.04
C TYR A 46 3.45 5.22 33.76
N LEU A 47 2.54 5.27 32.81
CA LEU A 47 2.74 5.97 31.54
C LEU A 47 1.98 7.29 31.54
N SER A 48 2.62 8.37 31.09
CA SER A 48 1.95 9.65 30.86
C SER A 48 0.93 9.54 29.71
N ASP A 49 -0.07 10.41 29.70
CA ASP A 49 -1.05 10.43 28.60
C ASP A 49 -0.39 10.75 27.25
N ALA A 50 0.63 11.60 27.24
CA ALA A 50 1.41 11.88 26.04
C ALA A 50 2.06 10.61 25.48
N PHE A 51 2.63 9.77 26.35
CA PHE A 51 3.26 8.51 25.95
C PHE A 51 2.23 7.46 25.49
N ARG A 52 1.09 7.36 26.18
CA ARG A 52 -0.01 6.45 25.78
C ARG A 52 -0.58 6.79 24.40
N ASN A 53 -0.66 8.08 24.11
CA ASN A 53 -1.20 8.60 22.85
C ASN A 53 -0.14 8.70 21.72
N LEU A 54 1.09 8.26 21.98
CA LEU A 54 2.16 8.33 20.99
C LEU A 54 1.93 7.38 19.81
N GLN A 55 1.23 6.26 20.04
CA GLN A 55 0.92 5.30 18.98
C GLN A 55 -0.37 5.69 18.27
N ALA A 56 -0.28 5.93 16.97
CA ALA A 56 -1.45 6.19 16.13
C ALA A 56 -2.15 4.88 15.75
N ALA A 57 -3.47 4.93 15.71
CA ALA A 57 -4.25 3.82 15.16
C ALA A 57 -4.02 3.69 13.65
N PRO A 58 -4.04 2.47 13.10
CA PRO A 58 -3.93 2.27 11.65
C PRO A 58 -5.02 3.04 10.90
N PRO A 59 -4.66 3.75 9.81
CA PRO A 59 -5.62 4.48 9.02
C PRO A 59 -6.58 3.52 8.30
N LYS A 60 -7.85 3.90 8.22
CA LYS A 60 -8.85 3.19 7.42
C LYS A 60 -8.84 3.76 6.02
N ILE A 61 -8.06 3.17 5.15
CA ILE A 61 -7.93 3.64 3.77
C ILE A 61 -8.83 2.85 2.85
N SER A 62 -9.52 3.53 1.96
CA SER A 62 -10.29 2.94 0.88
C SER A 62 -9.84 3.47 -0.48
N VAL A 63 -9.83 2.59 -1.47
CA VAL A 63 -9.47 2.91 -2.85
C VAL A 63 -10.67 2.65 -3.74
N GLY A 64 -11.12 3.69 -4.43
CA GLY A 64 -12.14 3.62 -5.47
C GLY A 64 -11.49 3.64 -6.84
N VAL A 65 -11.97 2.81 -7.77
CA VAL A 65 -11.57 2.86 -9.17
C VAL A 65 -12.78 2.89 -10.06
N SER A 66 -12.80 3.88 -10.94
CA SER A 66 -13.83 4.06 -11.97
C SER A 66 -13.21 4.22 -13.36
N VAL A 67 -14.01 3.98 -14.39
CA VAL A 67 -13.56 4.09 -15.79
C VAL A 67 -14.20 5.29 -16.45
N HIS A 68 -13.37 6.20 -16.92
CA HIS A 68 -13.80 7.36 -17.71
C HIS A 68 -13.12 7.36 -19.08
N GLY A 69 -13.87 6.97 -20.13
CA GLY A 69 -13.29 6.84 -21.48
C GLY A 69 -12.14 5.84 -21.53
N SER A 70 -10.94 6.32 -21.82
CA SER A 70 -9.72 5.49 -21.93
C SER A 70 -8.81 5.52 -20.70
N VAL A 71 -9.27 6.13 -19.61
CA VAL A 71 -8.51 6.25 -18.37
C VAL A 71 -9.24 5.59 -17.20
N LEU A 72 -8.46 5.14 -16.24
CA LEU A 72 -8.92 4.76 -14.91
C LEU A 72 -8.76 5.97 -14.01
N ASP A 73 -9.84 6.37 -13.37
CA ASP A 73 -9.81 7.37 -12.30
C ASP A 73 -9.75 6.63 -10.96
N LEU A 74 -8.70 6.90 -10.21
CA LEU A 74 -8.41 6.30 -8.92
C LEU A 74 -8.57 7.35 -7.84
N GLU A 75 -9.37 7.03 -6.84
CA GLU A 75 -9.61 7.86 -5.67
C GLU A 75 -9.19 7.11 -4.40
N VAL A 76 -8.32 7.72 -3.61
CA VAL A 76 -7.87 7.21 -2.31
C VAL A 76 -8.50 8.05 -1.22
N ASP A 77 -9.45 7.45 -0.50
CA ASP A 77 -10.05 8.04 0.70
C ASP A 77 -9.29 7.55 1.92
N THR A 78 -8.71 8.48 2.64
CA THR A 78 -7.90 8.22 3.83
C THR A 78 -8.70 8.33 5.15
N GLY A 79 -10.00 8.62 5.08
CA GLY A 79 -10.84 8.87 6.24
C GLY A 79 -10.32 10.03 7.09
N GLU A 80 -10.04 9.76 8.36
CA GLU A 80 -9.51 10.77 9.29
C GLU A 80 -7.99 11.03 9.14
N PHE A 81 -7.30 10.22 8.33
CA PHE A 81 -5.87 10.39 8.11
C PHE A 81 -5.60 11.56 7.15
N PRO A 82 -4.65 12.48 7.47
CA PRO A 82 -4.42 13.64 6.61
C PRO A 82 -3.92 13.25 5.21
N THR A 83 -4.68 13.58 4.18
CA THR A 83 -4.31 13.28 2.79
C THR A 83 -2.94 13.87 2.40
N ALA A 84 -2.58 15.00 3.03
CA ALA A 84 -1.27 15.64 2.82
C ALA A 84 -0.09 14.78 3.30
N GLU A 85 -0.31 13.84 4.22
CA GLU A 85 0.70 12.92 4.75
C GLU A 85 0.73 11.58 3.99
N LEU A 86 -0.28 11.31 3.13
CA LEU A 86 -0.38 10.05 2.41
C LEU A 86 0.87 9.77 1.56
N ARG A 87 1.44 10.78 0.91
CA ARG A 87 2.66 10.62 0.11
C ARG A 87 3.86 10.18 0.96
N GLU A 88 4.02 10.80 2.13
CA GLU A 88 5.11 10.49 3.06
C GLU A 88 4.93 9.08 3.64
N LEU A 89 3.68 8.69 3.91
CA LEU A 89 3.31 7.33 4.32
C LEU A 89 3.68 6.30 3.25
N LEU A 90 3.26 6.52 1.99
CA LEU A 90 3.57 5.64 0.86
C LEU A 90 5.09 5.51 0.65
N GLN A 91 5.84 6.59 0.80
CA GLN A 91 7.29 6.56 0.72
C GLN A 91 7.91 5.74 1.86
N SER A 92 7.37 5.83 3.07
CA SER A 92 7.85 5.03 4.21
C SER A 92 7.55 3.54 4.01
N LEU A 93 6.38 3.18 3.45
CA LEU A 93 6.03 1.82 3.07
C LEU A 93 6.98 1.28 2.01
N HIS A 94 7.23 2.03 0.95
CA HIS A 94 8.16 1.63 -0.12
C HIS A 94 9.59 1.41 0.39
N GLN A 95 10.03 2.21 1.38
CA GLN A 95 11.31 2.04 2.06
C GLN A 95 11.32 0.87 3.06
N LYS A 96 10.19 0.13 3.21
CA LYS A 96 10.02 -0.97 4.16
C LYS A 96 10.37 -0.59 5.60
N LYS A 97 10.07 0.65 5.97
CA LYS A 97 10.17 1.07 7.36
C LYS A 97 9.12 0.33 8.19
N ARG A 98 9.45 0.06 9.43
CA ARG A 98 8.47 -0.52 10.36
C ARG A 98 7.43 0.49 10.82
N TYR A 99 7.77 1.80 10.70
CA TYR A 99 7.02 2.89 11.30
C TYR A 99 7.10 4.15 10.48
N HIS A 100 6.05 4.93 10.59
CA HIS A 100 5.95 6.26 10.02
C HIS A 100 5.60 7.26 11.11
N ARG A 101 6.38 8.34 11.24
CA ARG A 101 6.10 9.43 12.17
C ARG A 101 5.18 10.44 11.50
N LEU A 102 4.02 10.64 12.11
CA LEU A 102 3.05 11.65 11.68
C LEU A 102 3.55 13.05 12.03
N ARG A 103 3.02 14.05 11.35
CA ARG A 103 3.38 15.47 11.61
C ARG A 103 2.99 15.95 13.00
N ASP A 104 2.00 15.32 13.63
CA ASP A 104 1.62 15.58 15.01
C ASP A 104 2.53 14.88 16.03
N GLY A 105 3.55 14.16 15.56
CA GLY A 105 4.54 13.44 16.37
C GLY A 105 4.16 12.03 16.75
N ARG A 106 2.93 11.60 16.48
CA ARG A 106 2.50 10.21 16.72
C ARG A 106 3.20 9.25 15.75
N LEU A 107 3.32 8.02 16.20
CA LEU A 107 3.98 6.96 15.48
C LEU A 107 2.95 5.98 14.95
N LEU A 108 2.92 5.79 13.64
CA LEU A 108 2.08 4.83 12.95
C LEU A 108 2.88 3.57 12.65
N ARG A 109 2.41 2.44 13.13
CA ARG A 109 3.00 1.14 12.76
C ARG A 109 2.63 0.78 11.33
N LEU A 110 3.63 0.43 10.54
CA LEU A 110 3.49 -0.05 9.18
C LEU A 110 3.51 -1.58 9.21
N ASP A 111 2.36 -2.17 9.35
CA ASP A 111 2.18 -3.62 9.37
C ASP A 111 1.55 -4.12 8.06
N ASP A 112 1.31 -5.42 8.00
CA ASP A 112 0.75 -6.13 6.84
C ASP A 112 -0.63 -5.58 6.41
N ASN A 113 -1.32 -4.82 7.28
CA ASN A 113 -2.59 -4.20 6.92
C ASN A 113 -2.46 -3.04 5.92
N LEU A 114 -1.25 -2.56 5.68
CA LEU A 114 -0.94 -1.48 4.73
C LEU A 114 -0.24 -1.98 3.45
N GLU A 115 -0.07 -3.29 3.32
CA GLU A 115 0.62 -3.92 2.18
C GLU A 115 -0.02 -3.56 0.83
N GLY A 116 -1.35 -3.50 0.78
CA GLY A 116 -2.08 -3.07 -0.42
C GLY A 116 -1.79 -1.63 -0.86
N LEU A 117 -1.36 -0.77 0.06
CA LEU A 117 -0.92 0.60 -0.28
C LEU A 117 0.47 0.63 -0.90
N ASP A 118 1.38 -0.24 -0.49
CA ASP A 118 2.71 -0.35 -1.10
C ASP A 118 2.58 -0.83 -2.54
N GLU A 119 1.77 -1.86 -2.80
CA GLU A 119 1.47 -2.34 -4.15
C GLU A 119 0.76 -1.29 -5.03
N LEU A 120 -0.15 -0.50 -4.43
CA LEU A 120 -0.77 0.63 -5.12
C LEU A 120 0.30 1.66 -5.53
N ASN A 121 1.18 2.03 -4.61
CA ASN A 121 2.26 2.98 -4.86
C ASN A 121 3.18 2.49 -5.98
N GLU A 122 3.61 1.23 -5.95
CA GLU A 122 4.41 0.61 -7.01
C GLU A 122 3.69 0.68 -8.37
N THR A 123 2.38 0.38 -8.41
CA THR A 123 1.58 0.47 -9.63
C THR A 123 1.51 1.90 -10.17
N LEU A 124 1.38 2.90 -9.29
CA LEU A 124 1.39 4.31 -9.67
C LEU A 124 2.75 4.73 -10.24
N GLU A 125 3.84 4.37 -9.56
CA GLU A 125 5.21 4.69 -10.00
C GLU A 125 5.53 4.07 -11.36
N LEU A 126 5.23 2.78 -11.55
CA LEU A 126 5.43 2.06 -12.82
C LEU A 126 4.58 2.64 -13.97
N SER A 127 3.49 3.33 -13.65
CA SER A 127 2.62 3.98 -14.63
C SER A 127 3.02 5.43 -14.92
N GLY A 128 3.95 5.98 -14.13
CA GLY A 128 4.28 7.41 -14.16
C GLY A 128 3.16 8.30 -13.62
N ALA A 129 2.13 7.71 -13.02
CA ALA A 129 1.02 8.42 -12.43
C ALA A 129 1.42 9.00 -11.06
N LYS A 130 0.88 10.19 -10.76
CA LYS A 130 1.13 10.86 -9.48
C LYS A 130 -0.17 10.99 -8.72
N LEU A 131 -0.17 10.53 -7.50
CA LEU A 131 -1.27 10.77 -6.58
C LEU A 131 -1.25 12.25 -6.14
N LYS A 132 -2.33 12.97 -6.44
CA LYS A 132 -2.50 14.37 -6.07
C LYS A 132 -3.84 14.51 -5.34
N ASP A 133 -3.78 14.97 -4.10
CA ASP A 133 -4.96 15.15 -3.25
C ASP A 133 -5.87 13.90 -3.18
N GLY A 134 -5.26 12.71 -3.15
CA GLY A 134 -5.99 11.45 -3.14
C GLY A 134 -6.45 10.94 -4.50
N HIS A 135 -6.21 11.67 -5.60
CA HIS A 135 -6.64 11.28 -6.96
C HIS A 135 -5.45 10.97 -7.86
N ALA A 136 -5.62 9.98 -8.73
CA ALA A 136 -4.67 9.66 -9.79
C ALA A 136 -5.39 9.10 -11.02
N GLU A 137 -4.88 9.44 -12.19
CA GLU A 137 -5.34 8.88 -13.46
C GLU A 137 -4.32 7.85 -13.98
N LEU A 138 -4.81 6.70 -14.41
CA LEU A 138 -4.00 5.65 -15.00
C LEU A 138 -4.56 5.24 -16.37
N PRO A 139 -3.68 4.82 -17.28
CA PRO A 139 -4.14 4.24 -18.54
C PRO A 139 -4.99 2.99 -18.31
N LEU A 140 -6.05 2.81 -19.11
CA LEU A 140 -7.01 1.72 -19.00
C LEU A 140 -6.35 0.32 -19.01
N TYR A 141 -5.24 0.15 -19.73
CA TYR A 141 -4.52 -1.12 -19.80
C TYR A 141 -3.90 -1.56 -18.46
N ARG A 142 -3.85 -0.67 -17.47
CA ARG A 142 -3.41 -0.98 -16.10
C ARG A 142 -4.48 -1.62 -15.23
N ALA A 143 -5.73 -1.70 -15.70
CA ALA A 143 -6.83 -2.29 -14.95
C ALA A 143 -6.53 -3.70 -14.38
N PRO A 144 -5.95 -4.65 -15.14
CA PRO A 144 -5.65 -5.98 -14.61
C PRO A 144 -4.62 -5.97 -13.49
N THR A 145 -3.56 -5.16 -13.64
CA THR A 145 -2.49 -5.03 -12.63
C THR A 145 -3.03 -4.40 -11.35
N LEU A 146 -3.83 -3.34 -11.50
CA LEU A 146 -4.45 -2.65 -10.38
C LEU A 146 -5.46 -3.54 -9.65
N ASP A 147 -6.27 -4.30 -10.40
CA ASP A 147 -7.23 -5.24 -9.83
C ASP A 147 -6.54 -6.37 -9.05
N TRP A 148 -5.44 -6.88 -9.58
CA TRP A 148 -4.64 -7.89 -8.90
C TRP A 148 -3.98 -7.33 -7.63
N ALA A 149 -3.33 -6.19 -7.73
CA ALA A 149 -2.63 -5.53 -6.62
C ALA A 149 -3.56 -5.21 -5.44
N LEU A 150 -4.78 -4.75 -5.73
CA LEU A 150 -5.72 -4.31 -4.70
C LEU A 150 -6.72 -5.38 -4.26
N SER A 151 -6.78 -6.53 -4.98
CA SER A 151 -7.71 -7.61 -4.65
C SER A 151 -7.16 -8.52 -3.56
N GLY A 152 -7.93 -8.68 -2.49
CA GLY A 152 -7.59 -9.62 -1.43
C GLY A 152 -6.61 -9.08 -0.39
N GLN A 153 -6.25 -7.81 -0.44
CA GLN A 153 -5.38 -7.17 0.53
C GLN A 153 -6.12 -6.91 1.84
N ASN A 154 -5.52 -7.33 2.94
CA ASN A 154 -6.02 -7.06 4.27
C ASN A 154 -5.89 -5.56 4.59
N GLY A 155 -6.90 -5.00 5.26
CA GLY A 155 -6.87 -3.61 5.74
C GLY A 155 -7.22 -2.54 4.70
N LEU A 156 -7.24 -2.87 3.41
CA LEU A 156 -7.62 -1.95 2.34
C LEU A 156 -9.04 -2.24 1.83
N ARG A 157 -9.91 -1.24 1.80
CA ARG A 157 -11.21 -1.35 1.14
C ARG A 157 -11.05 -0.97 -0.31
N PHE A 158 -11.30 -1.93 -1.22
CA PHE A 158 -11.25 -1.69 -2.64
C PHE A 158 -12.64 -1.70 -3.26
N SER A 159 -13.07 -0.57 -3.81
CA SER A 159 -14.32 -0.41 -4.53
C SER A 159 -14.07 -0.26 -6.04
N ARG A 160 -14.94 -0.83 -6.84
CA ARG A 160 -14.85 -0.88 -8.29
C ARG A 160 -16.18 -0.51 -8.90
N ASP A 161 -16.18 0.31 -9.94
CA ASP A 161 -17.38 0.51 -10.74
C ASP A 161 -17.66 -0.71 -11.64
N ASP A 162 -18.83 -0.73 -12.27
CA ASP A 162 -19.22 -1.85 -13.13
C ASP A 162 -18.42 -1.90 -14.43
N ALA A 163 -17.93 -0.77 -14.91
CA ALA A 163 -17.10 -0.70 -16.09
C ALA A 163 -15.73 -1.34 -15.81
N PHE A 164 -15.08 -0.97 -14.70
CA PHE A 164 -13.84 -1.58 -14.27
C PHE A 164 -13.96 -3.10 -14.04
N ARG A 165 -15.05 -3.53 -13.37
CA ARG A 165 -15.30 -4.96 -13.16
C ARG A 165 -15.44 -5.74 -14.47
N ARG A 166 -16.11 -5.17 -15.49
CA ARG A 166 -16.22 -5.80 -16.81
C ARG A 166 -14.87 -5.90 -17.49
N ILE A 167 -14.08 -4.82 -17.43
CA ILE A 167 -12.76 -4.77 -18.04
C ILE A 167 -11.83 -5.77 -17.36
N SER A 168 -11.74 -5.77 -16.04
CA SER A 168 -10.88 -6.69 -15.30
C SER A 168 -11.24 -8.15 -15.59
N ARG A 169 -12.53 -8.51 -15.54
CA ARG A 169 -12.97 -9.89 -15.88
C ARG A 169 -12.57 -10.30 -17.28
N SER A 170 -12.67 -9.41 -18.23
CA SER A 170 -12.35 -9.76 -19.62
C SER A 170 -10.84 -9.93 -19.84
N PHE A 171 -10.00 -9.25 -19.07
CA PHE A 171 -8.56 -9.55 -19.06
C PHE A 171 -8.25 -10.92 -18.42
N HIS A 172 -8.96 -11.30 -17.39
CA HIS A 172 -8.83 -12.65 -16.81
C HIS A 172 -9.30 -13.76 -17.78
N ALA A 173 -10.31 -13.47 -18.60
CA ALA A 173 -10.80 -14.37 -19.63
C ALA A 173 -9.86 -14.51 -20.85
N VAL A 174 -8.74 -13.77 -20.93
CA VAL A 174 -7.77 -13.85 -22.04
C VAL A 174 -7.15 -15.24 -22.18
N LYS A 175 -6.99 -15.99 -21.08
CA LYS A 175 -6.51 -17.38 -21.13
C LYS A 175 -7.44 -18.29 -21.92
N ASP A 176 -8.75 -17.98 -21.90
CA ASP A 176 -9.83 -18.72 -22.59
C ASP A 176 -10.29 -17.99 -23.87
N SER A 177 -9.54 -16.97 -24.34
CA SER A 177 -9.93 -16.17 -25.49
C SER A 177 -9.92 -17.01 -26.78
N GLU A 178 -10.95 -16.82 -27.60
CA GLU A 178 -11.10 -17.42 -28.93
C GLU A 178 -10.05 -16.89 -29.95
N TYR A 179 -9.21 -15.93 -29.56
CA TYR A 179 -8.17 -15.38 -30.44
C TYR A 179 -7.04 -16.39 -30.62
N THR A 180 -7.05 -17.08 -31.76
CA THR A 180 -5.94 -17.94 -32.17
C THR A 180 -5.06 -17.19 -33.17
N PRO A 181 -3.73 -17.34 -33.11
CA PRO A 181 -2.84 -16.86 -34.16
C PRO A 181 -3.22 -17.48 -35.51
N PRO A 182 -2.96 -16.79 -36.62
CA PRO A 182 -3.13 -17.39 -37.97
C PRO A 182 -2.43 -18.74 -38.06
N GLN A 183 -3.02 -19.68 -38.79
CA GLN A 183 -2.50 -21.05 -38.92
C GLN A 183 -1.03 -21.09 -39.39
N SER A 184 -0.65 -20.15 -40.26
CA SER A 184 0.72 -20.01 -40.76
C SER A 184 1.77 -19.72 -39.65
N LEU A 185 1.32 -19.22 -38.51
CA LEU A 185 2.20 -18.89 -37.38
C LEU A 185 2.16 -19.92 -36.25
N HIS A 186 1.26 -20.92 -36.32
CA HIS A 186 1.09 -21.89 -35.24
C HIS A 186 2.33 -22.72 -34.96
N SER A 187 3.09 -23.07 -35.99
CA SER A 187 4.32 -23.88 -35.90
C SER A 187 5.55 -23.02 -35.52
N VAL A 188 5.48 -21.69 -35.72
CA VAL A 188 6.60 -20.78 -35.53
C VAL A 188 6.56 -20.13 -34.15
N LEU A 189 5.38 -19.81 -33.64
CA LEU A 189 5.22 -19.12 -32.35
C LEU A 189 5.42 -20.06 -31.15
N ARG A 190 6.31 -19.67 -30.26
CA ARG A 190 6.46 -20.31 -28.94
C ARG A 190 5.24 -20.04 -28.07
N LYS A 191 5.05 -20.83 -27.01
CA LYS A 191 3.91 -20.72 -26.10
C LYS A 191 3.69 -19.29 -25.60
N TYR A 192 4.73 -18.63 -25.07
CA TYR A 192 4.63 -17.27 -24.55
C TYR A 192 4.27 -16.22 -25.63
N GLN A 193 4.69 -16.47 -26.89
CA GLN A 193 4.34 -15.58 -28.02
C GLN A 193 2.86 -15.72 -28.41
N ARG A 194 2.31 -16.92 -28.33
CA ARG A 194 0.88 -17.17 -28.56
C ARG A 194 0.05 -16.52 -27.47
N ASP A 195 0.49 -16.61 -26.21
CA ASP A 195 -0.16 -15.95 -25.09
C ASP A 195 -0.08 -14.42 -25.22
N GLY A 196 1.07 -13.87 -25.62
CA GLY A 196 1.24 -12.46 -25.97
C GLY A 196 0.34 -12.01 -27.11
N TYR A 197 0.18 -12.82 -28.18
CA TYR A 197 -0.74 -12.51 -29.27
C TYR A 197 -2.19 -12.41 -28.79
N ARG A 198 -2.65 -13.37 -28.00
CA ARG A 198 -4.00 -13.36 -27.43
C ARG A 198 -4.22 -12.09 -26.61
N TRP A 199 -3.22 -11.75 -25.77
CA TRP A 199 -3.26 -10.56 -24.95
C TRP A 199 -3.35 -9.27 -25.78
N LEU A 200 -2.51 -9.11 -26.78
CA LEU A 200 -2.54 -7.96 -27.70
C LEU A 200 -3.87 -7.85 -28.46
N ARG A 201 -4.42 -8.96 -28.94
CA ARG A 201 -5.73 -8.97 -29.63
C ARG A 201 -6.86 -8.58 -28.71
N THR A 202 -6.80 -8.98 -27.47
CA THR A 202 -7.77 -8.57 -26.46
C THR A 202 -7.68 -7.08 -26.19
N LEU A 203 -6.48 -6.53 -26.06
CA LEU A 203 -6.27 -5.07 -25.92
C LEU A 203 -6.78 -4.30 -27.13
N ASP A 204 -6.51 -4.76 -28.35
CA ASP A 204 -7.01 -4.14 -29.59
C ASP A 204 -8.56 -4.12 -29.63
N GLY A 205 -9.18 -5.21 -29.21
CA GLY A 205 -10.63 -5.30 -29.06
C GLY A 205 -11.21 -4.30 -28.06
N TYR A 206 -10.45 -3.97 -27.00
CA TYR A 206 -10.82 -2.93 -26.03
C TYR A 206 -10.64 -1.51 -26.58
N GLY A 207 -9.50 -1.25 -27.20
CA GLY A 207 -9.23 0.04 -27.83
C GLY A 207 -10.32 0.43 -28.83
N ARG A 208 -10.88 -0.52 -29.57
CA ARG A 208 -11.99 -0.28 -30.52
C ARG A 208 -13.36 -0.10 -29.85
N ARG A 209 -13.58 -0.71 -28.67
CA ARG A 209 -14.87 -0.58 -27.94
C ARG A 209 -14.93 0.63 -27.03
N TYR A 210 -13.82 1.10 -26.53
CA TYR A 210 -13.72 2.16 -25.51
C TYR A 210 -12.76 3.28 -25.89
N GLY A 211 -12.19 3.23 -27.10
CA GLY A 211 -11.38 4.33 -27.66
C GLY A 211 -12.25 5.53 -28.00
N PRO A 212 -11.65 6.74 -28.03
CA PRO A 212 -12.35 7.92 -28.51
C PRO A 212 -12.80 7.70 -29.96
N GLY A 213 -14.12 7.86 -30.20
CA GLY A 213 -14.72 7.90 -31.54
C GLY A 213 -14.27 9.13 -32.31
#